data_2c4188cab82ca7d5300a7effb78afc76
#
_entry.id   2c4188cab82ca7d5300a7effb78afc76
#
_cell.length_a   1.000
_cell.length_b   1.000
_cell.length_c   1.000
_cell.angle_alpha   90.00
_cell.angle_beta   90.00
_cell.angle_gamma   90.00
#
_symmetry.space_group_name_H-M   'P 1'
#
loop_
_entity.id
_entity.type
_entity.pdbx_description
1 polymer ?
#
loop_
_entity_poly.entity_id
_entity_poly.type
_entity_poly.pdbx_seq_one_letter_code
_entity_poly.pdbx_strand_id
1 'polypeptide(L)'
;MIAAPKSGSGKTMITCALLQLLKDSGKNVLSYKCGPDYIDPMFHKKVLGVPSKNLDTFFTDEKTTVQLFLDERADGDFAVLEGVMGLYDGLGGIYEQGSSYHLAKVTQTPIILVVDAKGMGKSVLALIAGFLQYDTQHLIKGVLINRMSKGYYDIIKPLIEKELSVKVVGYFPEQKDIGLSSRHLGLVMPDELSDIKKQLNETADRLKKTIDMDLFIDIAEAADEIGDSESADKDKRQTLKNAELMRPQDQNNTVNIAVAMDEAFCFYYEDNLRMLEKCGAKLQYFSPLHDTSLPENCDAMLLGGGYPELYAKELSKNVSMLNAIKKAFRAGMPTVAECGGFMYLHTYIHNICDDTDEQNKADEQNKADTQYNTDTQNDVSVSQLVGALDGGCHFKGKLVRFGYIELAEKHSNFLPPNEKIKAHEFHYYDSTDNGADCIATKPATGRSYDCVISHDNYWLGFPHLYYPSNPHFAESLVRKAYEYRRNKNGKLL
;
A
#
# COMPACT_ATOMS: atom_id res chain seq x y z
N MET A 1 17.52 4.74 0.14
CA MET A 1 16.46 4.09 -0.68
C MET A 1 17.01 2.89 -1.43
N ILE A 2 16.27 1.79 -1.49
CA ILE A 2 16.58 0.61 -2.31
C ILE A 2 15.72 0.69 -3.56
N ALA A 3 16.34 0.90 -4.72
CA ALA A 3 15.64 1.04 -6.00
C ALA A 3 16.29 0.16 -7.07
N ALA A 4 15.67 0.03 -8.23
CA ALA A 4 16.20 -0.84 -9.29
C ALA A 4 15.82 -0.31 -10.69
N PRO A 5 16.49 -0.76 -11.76
CA PRO A 5 16.18 -0.39 -13.13
C PRO A 5 14.78 -0.80 -13.61
N LYS A 6 14.21 -1.88 -13.05
CA LYS A 6 12.89 -2.41 -13.46
C LYS A 6 12.25 -3.25 -12.35
N SER A 7 10.98 -3.58 -12.52
CA SER A 7 10.31 -4.61 -11.71
C SER A 7 11.00 -5.97 -11.85
N GLY A 8 10.89 -6.84 -10.84
CA GLY A 8 11.50 -8.17 -10.85
C GLY A 8 13.04 -8.20 -10.67
N SER A 9 13.67 -7.06 -10.35
CA SER A 9 15.12 -7.00 -10.08
C SER A 9 15.51 -7.51 -8.68
N GLY A 10 14.56 -7.94 -7.84
CA GLY A 10 14.80 -8.48 -6.50
C GLY A 10 14.83 -7.44 -5.38
N LYS A 11 14.29 -6.24 -5.61
CA LYS A 11 14.20 -5.16 -4.59
C LYS A 11 13.62 -5.64 -3.28
N THR A 12 12.41 -6.18 -3.30
CA THR A 12 11.66 -6.58 -2.09
C THR A 12 12.43 -7.59 -1.25
N MET A 13 12.98 -8.63 -1.87
CA MET A 13 13.78 -9.65 -1.17
C MET A 13 15.02 -9.03 -0.51
N ILE A 14 15.74 -8.17 -1.24
CA ILE A 14 16.94 -7.50 -0.75
C ILE A 14 16.57 -6.51 0.36
N THR A 15 15.50 -5.75 0.21
CA THR A 15 15.00 -4.82 1.23
C THR A 15 14.65 -5.58 2.52
N CYS A 16 13.89 -6.66 2.42
CA CYS A 16 13.54 -7.48 3.58
C CYS A 16 14.77 -8.03 4.30
N ALA A 17 15.76 -8.52 3.54
CA ALA A 17 17.01 -9.00 4.12
C ALA A 17 17.82 -7.88 4.81
N LEU A 18 17.88 -6.68 4.22
CA LEU A 18 18.51 -5.51 4.82
C LEU A 18 17.80 -5.04 6.09
N LEU A 19 16.46 -5.00 6.08
CA LEU A 19 15.67 -4.67 7.27
C LEU A 19 15.96 -5.66 8.41
N GLN A 20 16.03 -6.95 8.11
CA GLN A 20 16.39 -7.97 9.10
C GLN A 20 17.82 -7.76 9.64
N LEU A 21 18.81 -7.52 8.78
CA LEU A 21 20.19 -7.28 9.21
C LEU A 21 20.34 -6.03 10.07
N LEU A 22 19.68 -4.94 9.72
CA LEU A 22 19.68 -3.71 10.50
C LEU A 22 19.04 -3.92 11.87
N LYS A 23 17.92 -4.63 11.94
CA LYS A 23 17.25 -5.00 13.18
C LYS A 23 18.13 -5.88 14.05
N ASP A 24 18.77 -6.91 13.47
CA ASP A 24 19.69 -7.80 14.18
C ASP A 24 20.94 -7.08 14.72
N SER A 25 21.31 -5.96 14.09
CA SER A 25 22.37 -5.07 14.60
C SER A 25 21.92 -4.14 15.74
N GLY A 26 20.67 -4.26 16.18
CA GLY A 26 20.10 -3.47 17.27
C GLY A 26 19.60 -2.08 16.88
N LYS A 27 19.53 -1.77 15.58
CA LYS A 27 18.95 -0.49 15.12
C LYS A 27 17.41 -0.53 15.20
N ASN A 28 16.83 0.58 15.61
CA ASN A 28 15.38 0.80 15.52
C ASN A 28 15.04 1.27 14.11
N VAL A 29 14.52 0.36 13.28
CA VAL A 29 14.36 0.57 11.84
C VAL A 29 12.92 0.92 11.49
N LEU A 30 12.75 1.94 10.67
CA LEU A 30 11.50 2.28 10.00
C LEU A 30 11.57 1.89 8.51
N SER A 31 10.48 1.40 7.97
CA SER A 31 10.37 1.08 6.55
C SER A 31 9.32 1.93 5.87
N TYR A 32 9.62 2.37 4.64
CA TYR A 32 8.67 3.09 3.80
C TYR A 32 8.60 2.42 2.42
N LYS A 33 7.40 2.23 1.92
CA LYS A 33 7.17 1.76 0.55
C LYS A 33 6.80 2.92 -0.34
N CYS A 34 7.54 3.10 -1.44
CA CYS A 34 7.16 4.03 -2.49
C CYS A 34 5.91 3.52 -3.23
N GLY A 35 4.94 4.41 -3.45
CA GLY A 35 3.72 4.06 -4.18
C GLY A 35 2.60 3.41 -3.33
N PRO A 36 1.50 3.04 -3.99
CA PRO A 36 0.25 2.62 -3.34
C PRO A 36 0.19 1.12 -2.98
N ASP A 37 1.32 0.49 -2.75
CA ASP A 37 1.43 -0.94 -2.45
C ASP A 37 1.06 -1.24 -0.99
N TYR A 38 0.10 -2.14 -0.75
CA TYR A 38 -0.28 -2.58 0.60
C TYR A 38 0.52 -3.78 1.08
N ILE A 39 1.02 -4.60 0.14
CA ILE A 39 1.56 -5.93 0.42
C ILE A 39 2.90 -5.83 1.15
N ASP A 40 3.85 -5.06 0.60
CA ASP A 40 5.17 -4.93 1.18
C ASP A 40 5.15 -4.29 2.59
N PRO A 41 4.40 -3.20 2.86
CA PRO A 41 4.27 -2.66 4.22
C PRO A 41 3.67 -3.65 5.23
N MET A 42 2.66 -4.43 4.82
CA MET A 42 2.08 -5.47 5.69
C MET A 42 3.09 -6.59 5.98
N PHE A 43 3.86 -7.01 4.98
CA PHE A 43 4.91 -8.01 5.16
C PHE A 43 5.98 -7.52 6.13
N HIS A 44 6.47 -6.29 5.98
CA HIS A 44 7.44 -5.70 6.90
C HIS A 44 6.92 -5.66 8.34
N LYS A 45 5.65 -5.30 8.54
CA LYS A 45 5.02 -5.31 9.87
C LYS A 45 4.84 -6.71 10.44
N LYS A 46 4.17 -7.61 9.69
CA LYS A 46 3.76 -8.93 10.19
C LYS A 46 4.94 -9.90 10.33
N VAL A 47 5.83 -9.93 9.33
CA VAL A 47 6.91 -10.91 9.26
C VAL A 47 8.15 -10.41 9.97
N LEU A 48 8.59 -9.19 9.66
CA LEU A 48 9.81 -8.60 10.21
C LEU A 48 9.59 -7.91 11.55
N GLY A 49 8.35 -7.50 11.87
CA GLY A 49 8.06 -6.66 13.03
C GLY A 49 8.71 -5.28 12.91
N VAL A 50 8.84 -4.77 11.68
CA VAL A 50 9.35 -3.43 11.39
C VAL A 50 8.17 -2.53 11.06
N PRO A 51 7.98 -1.39 11.75
CA PRO A 51 6.98 -0.40 11.38
C PRO A 51 7.14 0.03 9.92
N SER A 52 6.06 0.03 9.18
CA SER A 52 6.10 0.32 7.73
C SER A 52 4.86 1.07 7.28
N LYS A 53 5.04 2.02 6.37
CA LYS A 53 3.96 2.75 5.71
C LYS A 53 4.33 3.15 4.28
N ASN A 54 3.37 3.73 3.56
CA ASN A 54 3.58 4.23 2.22
C ASN A 54 4.04 5.70 2.23
N LEU A 55 4.89 6.05 1.25
CA LEU A 55 5.15 7.43 0.87
C LEU A 55 5.00 7.56 -0.63
N ASP A 56 4.27 8.58 -1.07
CA ASP A 56 3.94 8.71 -2.49
C ASP A 56 3.79 10.17 -2.91
N THR A 57 4.67 10.62 -3.80
CA THR A 57 4.70 12.00 -4.30
C THR A 57 3.62 12.28 -5.35
N PHE A 58 2.81 11.29 -5.76
CA PHE A 58 1.56 11.54 -6.45
C PHE A 58 0.46 11.89 -5.45
N PHE A 59 0.30 11.12 -4.38
CA PHE A 59 -0.77 11.33 -3.42
C PHE A 59 -0.67 12.66 -2.69
N THR A 60 0.54 13.08 -2.32
CA THR A 60 0.78 14.34 -1.62
C THR A 60 1.74 15.24 -2.40
N ASP A 61 1.71 16.53 -2.09
CA ASP A 61 2.76 17.44 -2.55
C ASP A 61 4.08 17.17 -1.81
N GLU A 62 5.16 17.76 -2.31
CA GLU A 62 6.51 17.53 -1.78
C GLU A 62 6.61 17.88 -0.29
N LYS A 63 6.00 18.99 0.12
CA LYS A 63 6.01 19.46 1.50
C LYS A 63 5.29 18.48 2.43
N THR A 64 4.10 18.04 2.07
CA THR A 64 3.32 17.06 2.82
C THR A 64 4.04 15.71 2.86
N THR A 65 4.66 15.28 1.74
CA THR A 65 5.46 14.06 1.68
C THR A 65 6.62 14.11 2.67
N VAL A 66 7.37 15.21 2.71
CA VAL A 66 8.46 15.42 3.69
C VAL A 66 7.93 15.40 5.11
N GLN A 67 6.80 16.06 5.37
CA GLN A 67 6.20 16.08 6.70
C GLN A 67 5.81 14.66 7.15
N LEU A 68 5.15 13.88 6.30
CA LEU A 68 4.79 12.48 6.57
C LEU A 68 6.03 11.61 6.81
N PHE A 69 7.12 11.87 6.08
CA PHE A 69 8.39 11.18 6.28
C PHE A 69 9.02 11.51 7.64
N LEU A 70 8.95 12.77 8.06
CA LEU A 70 9.56 13.25 9.31
C LEU A 70 8.71 12.96 10.54
N ASP A 71 7.39 12.81 10.42
CA ASP A 71 6.48 12.59 11.55
C ASP A 71 6.81 11.35 12.39
N GLU A 72 7.46 10.34 11.80
CA GLU A 72 7.88 9.11 12.48
C GLU A 72 9.38 9.05 12.80
N ARG A 73 10.13 10.09 12.42
CA ARG A 73 11.58 10.15 12.64
C ARG A 73 11.97 10.03 14.12
N ALA A 74 11.09 10.47 15.02
CA ALA A 74 11.34 10.38 16.46
C ALA A 74 11.35 8.92 16.98
N ASP A 75 10.77 7.98 16.23
CA ASP A 75 10.58 6.60 16.67
C ASP A 75 11.65 5.63 16.07
N GLY A 76 12.53 6.09 15.18
CA GLY A 76 13.52 5.24 14.53
C GLY A 76 14.89 5.87 14.33
N ASP A 77 15.92 5.01 14.40
CA ASP A 77 17.33 5.39 14.17
C ASP A 77 17.70 5.34 12.70
N PHE A 78 16.98 4.54 11.90
CA PHE A 78 17.31 4.25 10.52
C PHE A 78 16.06 4.04 9.67
N ALA A 79 15.94 4.79 8.58
CA ALA A 79 14.84 4.67 7.64
C ALA A 79 15.27 3.97 6.35
N VAL A 80 14.53 2.95 5.92
CA VAL A 80 14.72 2.27 4.63
C VAL A 80 13.51 2.51 3.75
N LEU A 81 13.72 3.14 2.59
CA LEU A 81 12.69 3.35 1.58
C LEU A 81 12.82 2.28 0.50
N GLU A 82 11.76 1.51 0.26
CA GLU A 82 11.71 0.56 -0.85
C GLU A 82 11.03 1.21 -2.07
N GLY A 83 11.75 1.25 -3.19
CA GLY A 83 11.25 1.78 -4.45
C GLY A 83 10.22 0.86 -5.11
N VAL A 84 9.43 1.44 -6.01
CA VAL A 84 8.43 0.76 -6.82
C VAL A 84 8.86 0.74 -8.29
N MET A 85 8.48 -0.28 -9.06
CA MET A 85 8.78 -0.41 -10.50
C MET A 85 10.26 -0.15 -10.84
N GLY A 86 10.57 0.53 -11.93
CA GLY A 86 11.89 1.07 -12.21
C GLY A 86 12.09 2.43 -11.51
N LEU A 87 13.36 2.79 -11.27
CA LEU A 87 13.73 4.00 -10.51
C LEU A 87 13.04 5.28 -11.01
N TYR A 88 12.91 5.42 -12.31
CA TYR A 88 12.33 6.61 -12.96
C TYR A 88 10.88 6.43 -13.41
N ASP A 89 10.29 5.22 -13.21
CA ASP A 89 8.93 4.91 -13.63
C ASP A 89 7.93 5.50 -12.62
N GLY A 90 7.39 6.66 -12.91
CA GLY A 90 6.37 7.29 -12.10
C GLY A 90 4.99 7.26 -12.75
N LEU A 91 4.27 8.36 -12.67
CA LEU A 91 2.91 8.47 -13.15
C LEU A 91 2.79 8.11 -14.65
N GLY A 92 1.97 7.12 -14.95
CA GLY A 92 1.81 6.60 -16.32
C GLY A 92 3.04 5.92 -16.89
N GLY A 93 4.07 5.66 -16.09
CA GLY A 93 5.35 5.07 -16.51
C GLY A 93 6.27 6.04 -17.26
N ILE A 94 5.91 7.32 -17.39
CA ILE A 94 6.63 8.31 -18.20
C ILE A 94 6.93 9.63 -17.48
N TYR A 95 6.22 9.94 -16.41
CA TYR A 95 6.49 11.14 -15.62
C TYR A 95 7.34 10.81 -14.39
N GLU A 96 8.18 11.76 -13.95
CA GLU A 96 9.00 11.60 -12.73
C GLU A 96 8.13 11.53 -11.46
N GLN A 97 7.04 12.30 -11.41
CA GLN A 97 6.12 12.32 -10.27
C GLN A 97 5.59 10.91 -9.93
N GLY A 98 5.63 10.55 -8.66
CA GLY A 98 5.24 9.21 -8.17
C GLY A 98 6.31 8.14 -8.40
N SER A 99 7.48 8.48 -8.99
CA SER A 99 8.60 7.55 -9.13
C SER A 99 9.41 7.42 -7.85
N SER A 100 10.18 6.34 -7.75
CA SER A 100 11.15 6.15 -6.67
C SER A 100 12.21 7.27 -6.67
N TYR A 101 12.63 7.74 -7.85
CA TYR A 101 13.58 8.84 -7.98
C TYR A 101 13.01 10.14 -7.43
N HIS A 102 11.77 10.49 -7.78
CA HIS A 102 11.13 11.69 -7.26
C HIS A 102 10.99 11.67 -5.74
N LEU A 103 10.59 10.52 -5.18
CA LEU A 103 10.53 10.37 -3.72
C LEU A 103 11.92 10.53 -3.08
N ALA A 104 12.97 9.92 -3.64
CA ALA A 104 14.33 10.08 -3.14
C ALA A 104 14.80 11.54 -3.17
N LYS A 105 14.47 12.27 -4.25
CA LYS A 105 14.77 13.68 -4.42
C LYS A 105 14.06 14.56 -3.39
N VAL A 106 12.76 14.32 -3.16
CA VAL A 106 11.95 15.06 -2.19
C VAL A 106 12.41 14.83 -0.75
N THR A 107 12.80 13.59 -0.43
CA THR A 107 13.27 13.20 0.90
C THR A 107 14.79 13.27 1.07
N GLN A 108 15.52 13.79 0.10
CA GLN A 108 16.99 13.86 0.10
C GLN A 108 17.65 12.52 0.46
N THR A 109 17.04 11.42 0.02
CA THR A 109 17.45 10.06 0.39
C THR A 109 18.47 9.51 -0.61
N PRO A 110 19.69 9.09 -0.18
CA PRO A 110 20.64 8.43 -1.06
C PRO A 110 20.09 7.10 -1.56
N ILE A 111 20.39 6.78 -2.84
CA ILE A 111 19.90 5.59 -3.52
C ILE A 111 20.98 4.54 -3.61
N ILE A 112 20.63 3.30 -3.24
CA ILE A 112 21.37 2.08 -3.61
C ILE A 112 20.61 1.43 -4.74
N LEU A 113 21.23 1.39 -5.93
CA LEU A 113 20.64 0.80 -7.13
C LEU A 113 20.89 -0.71 -7.16
N VAL A 114 19.84 -1.50 -7.03
CA VAL A 114 19.88 -2.97 -7.15
C VAL A 114 19.81 -3.33 -8.63
N VAL A 115 20.91 -3.84 -9.16
CA VAL A 115 21.04 -4.19 -10.57
C VAL A 115 21.00 -5.70 -10.76
N ASP A 116 19.98 -6.17 -11.48
CA ASP A 116 19.91 -7.56 -11.89
C ASP A 116 20.93 -7.86 -12.98
N ALA A 117 21.93 -8.65 -12.66
CA ALA A 117 23.04 -9.00 -13.55
C ALA A 117 22.95 -10.43 -14.11
N LYS A 118 21.79 -11.09 -14.01
CA LYS A 118 21.63 -12.44 -14.55
C LYS A 118 21.95 -12.47 -16.05
N GLY A 119 22.93 -13.31 -16.42
CA GLY A 119 23.38 -13.45 -17.81
C GLY A 119 24.18 -12.26 -18.36
N MET A 120 24.56 -11.30 -17.50
CA MET A 120 25.34 -10.12 -17.91
C MET A 120 26.81 -10.26 -17.53
N GLY A 121 27.67 -9.84 -18.44
CA GLY A 121 29.10 -9.60 -18.19
C GLY A 121 29.37 -8.08 -18.09
N LYS A 122 30.34 -7.57 -18.83
CA LYS A 122 30.70 -6.13 -18.86
C LYS A 122 29.52 -5.21 -19.23
N SER A 123 28.48 -5.72 -19.89
CA SER A 123 27.26 -4.95 -20.22
C SER A 123 26.55 -4.39 -18.99
N VAL A 124 26.75 -4.94 -17.79
CA VAL A 124 26.21 -4.37 -16.54
C VAL A 124 26.73 -2.95 -16.28
N LEU A 125 27.98 -2.64 -16.70
CA LEU A 125 28.53 -1.28 -16.60
C LEU A 125 27.75 -0.28 -17.46
N ALA A 126 27.38 -0.68 -18.68
CA ALA A 126 26.59 0.18 -19.56
C ALA A 126 25.20 0.47 -18.98
N LEU A 127 24.56 -0.53 -18.37
CA LEU A 127 23.29 -0.33 -17.68
C LEU A 127 23.44 0.65 -16.51
N ILE A 128 24.42 0.45 -15.63
CA ILE A 128 24.68 1.33 -14.48
C ILE A 128 25.02 2.75 -14.97
N ALA A 129 25.89 2.88 -15.97
CA ALA A 129 26.30 4.16 -16.55
C ALA A 129 25.07 4.96 -17.05
N GLY A 130 24.12 4.30 -17.71
CA GLY A 130 22.88 4.95 -18.14
C GLY A 130 22.08 5.54 -16.98
N PHE A 131 21.94 4.81 -15.89
CA PHE A 131 21.24 5.29 -14.69
C PHE A 131 21.98 6.43 -14.00
N LEU A 132 23.32 6.36 -13.89
CA LEU A 132 24.14 7.43 -13.32
C LEU A 132 24.11 8.69 -14.19
N GLN A 133 24.11 8.54 -15.53
CA GLN A 133 24.00 9.69 -16.44
C GLN A 133 22.64 10.38 -16.37
N TYR A 134 21.58 9.61 -16.07
CA TYR A 134 20.22 10.15 -15.93
C TYR A 134 19.96 10.75 -14.54
N ASP A 135 20.78 10.41 -13.55
CA ASP A 135 20.74 10.93 -12.18
C ASP A 135 21.35 12.34 -12.06
N THR A 136 20.56 13.34 -12.42
CA THR A 136 21.03 14.75 -12.43
C THR A 136 21.26 15.31 -11.02
N GLN A 137 20.71 14.70 -9.98
CA GLN A 137 20.89 15.11 -8.58
C GLN A 137 21.97 14.31 -7.87
N HIS A 138 22.58 13.35 -8.56
CA HIS A 138 23.62 12.48 -8.00
C HIS A 138 23.17 11.75 -6.71
N LEU A 139 21.92 11.28 -6.70
CA LEU A 139 21.34 10.56 -5.57
C LEU A 139 21.79 9.09 -5.52
N ILE A 140 22.19 8.49 -6.64
CA ILE A 140 22.71 7.12 -6.69
C ILE A 140 24.12 7.09 -6.10
N LYS A 141 24.23 6.70 -4.84
CA LYS A 141 25.50 6.66 -4.11
C LYS A 141 26.14 5.28 -4.09
N GLY A 142 25.36 4.23 -4.35
CA GLY A 142 25.85 2.87 -4.36
C GLY A 142 25.10 1.94 -5.30
N VAL A 143 25.74 0.83 -5.64
CA VAL A 143 25.17 -0.23 -6.46
C VAL A 143 25.27 -1.56 -5.72
N LEU A 144 24.20 -2.36 -5.74
CA LEU A 144 24.17 -3.74 -5.29
C LEU A 144 23.90 -4.64 -6.50
N ILE A 145 24.80 -5.59 -6.76
CA ILE A 145 24.69 -6.46 -7.94
C ILE A 145 23.92 -7.72 -7.55
N ASN A 146 22.72 -7.87 -8.09
CA ASN A 146 21.87 -9.04 -7.85
C ASN A 146 22.09 -10.14 -8.90
N ARG A 147 21.95 -11.40 -8.52
CA ARG A 147 22.05 -12.61 -9.35
C ARG A 147 23.41 -12.76 -10.05
N MET A 148 24.50 -12.43 -9.35
CA MET A 148 25.87 -12.56 -9.83
C MET A 148 26.66 -13.57 -8.98
N SER A 149 27.52 -14.40 -9.59
CA SER A 149 28.41 -15.28 -8.87
C SER A 149 29.61 -14.53 -8.28
N LYS A 150 30.18 -15.08 -7.19
CA LYS A 150 31.35 -14.48 -6.53
C LYS A 150 32.52 -14.22 -7.50
N GLY A 151 32.90 -15.21 -8.29
CA GLY A 151 34.04 -15.07 -9.20
C GLY A 151 33.83 -13.95 -10.25
N TYR A 152 32.60 -13.75 -10.70
CA TYR A 152 32.28 -12.66 -11.62
C TYR A 152 32.27 -11.31 -10.91
N TYR A 153 31.72 -11.27 -9.71
CA TYR A 153 31.69 -10.07 -8.87
C TYR A 153 33.10 -9.53 -8.58
N ASP A 154 34.04 -10.42 -8.24
CA ASP A 154 35.45 -10.05 -7.94
C ASP A 154 36.15 -9.35 -9.12
N ILE A 155 35.70 -9.65 -10.36
CA ILE A 155 36.21 -9.03 -11.59
C ILE A 155 35.45 -7.71 -11.92
N ILE A 156 34.14 -7.70 -11.75
CA ILE A 156 33.27 -6.60 -12.20
C ILE A 156 33.30 -5.43 -11.22
N LYS A 157 33.34 -5.69 -9.90
CA LYS A 157 33.36 -4.62 -8.89
C LYS A 157 34.46 -3.58 -9.15
N PRO A 158 35.75 -3.95 -9.31
CA PRO A 158 36.82 -2.97 -9.55
C PRO A 158 36.59 -2.16 -10.85
N LEU A 159 36.00 -2.77 -11.87
CA LEU A 159 35.68 -2.08 -13.12
C LEU A 159 34.58 -1.03 -12.93
N ILE A 160 33.51 -1.36 -12.22
CA ILE A 160 32.44 -0.41 -11.91
C ILE A 160 32.99 0.77 -11.11
N GLU A 161 33.73 0.52 -10.06
CA GLU A 161 34.27 1.57 -9.20
C GLU A 161 35.27 2.48 -9.93
N LYS A 162 36.10 1.89 -10.82
CA LYS A 162 37.10 2.64 -11.60
C LYS A 162 36.49 3.40 -12.76
N GLU A 163 35.60 2.76 -13.55
CA GLU A 163 35.08 3.36 -14.80
C GLU A 163 33.89 4.28 -14.55
N LEU A 164 33.09 4.03 -13.50
CA LEU A 164 31.83 4.74 -13.25
C LEU A 164 31.84 5.61 -11.98
N SER A 165 32.90 5.56 -11.19
CA SER A 165 33.06 6.36 -9.95
C SER A 165 31.90 6.21 -8.96
N VAL A 166 31.25 5.02 -8.92
CA VAL A 166 30.18 4.69 -7.99
C VAL A 166 30.61 3.53 -7.09
N LYS A 167 30.22 3.54 -5.82
CA LYS A 167 30.54 2.48 -4.85
C LYS A 167 29.72 1.22 -5.12
N VAL A 168 30.35 0.04 -4.99
CA VAL A 168 29.64 -1.24 -5.04
C VAL A 168 29.53 -1.78 -3.63
N VAL A 169 28.32 -1.72 -3.04
CA VAL A 169 28.05 -2.11 -1.65
C VAL A 169 28.00 -3.63 -1.47
N GLY A 170 27.94 -4.39 -2.55
CA GLY A 170 27.95 -5.85 -2.46
C GLY A 170 27.28 -6.52 -3.64
N TYR A 171 27.07 -7.82 -3.50
CA TYR A 171 26.32 -8.61 -4.47
C TYR A 171 25.40 -9.61 -3.76
N PHE A 172 24.42 -10.12 -4.49
CA PHE A 172 23.58 -11.21 -4.04
C PHE A 172 23.60 -12.34 -5.09
N PRO A 173 23.96 -13.57 -4.72
CA PRO A 173 24.03 -14.67 -5.66
C PRO A 173 22.63 -15.12 -6.11
N GLU A 174 22.54 -15.75 -7.28
CA GLU A 174 21.28 -16.33 -7.75
C GLU A 174 20.78 -17.40 -6.77
N GLN A 175 19.51 -17.31 -6.41
CA GLN A 175 18.84 -18.26 -5.51
C GLN A 175 17.91 -19.13 -6.37
N LYS A 176 18.10 -20.43 -6.34
CA LYS A 176 17.22 -21.38 -7.04
C LYS A 176 16.04 -21.84 -6.18
N ASP A 177 16.16 -21.71 -4.85
CA ASP A 177 15.28 -22.40 -3.89
C ASP A 177 14.43 -21.45 -3.01
N ILE A 178 14.50 -20.14 -3.23
CA ILE A 178 13.70 -19.18 -2.46
C ILE A 178 12.64 -18.56 -3.35
N GLY A 179 11.49 -19.21 -3.39
CA GLY A 179 10.29 -18.70 -4.05
C GLY A 179 9.46 -17.82 -3.13
N LEU A 180 10.03 -16.71 -2.62
CA LEU A 180 9.19 -15.62 -2.08
C LEU A 180 8.48 -14.98 -3.27
N SER A 181 7.37 -15.60 -3.71
CA SER A 181 6.56 -14.99 -4.77
C SER A 181 5.91 -13.73 -4.19
N SER A 182 6.06 -12.61 -4.86
CA SER A 182 5.59 -11.31 -4.42
C SER A 182 4.07 -11.25 -4.14
N ARG A 183 3.29 -12.13 -4.76
CA ARG A 183 1.84 -12.19 -4.57
C ARG A 183 1.40 -12.80 -3.24
N HIS A 184 2.22 -13.67 -2.63
CA HIS A 184 1.89 -14.33 -1.36
C HIS A 184 2.45 -13.59 -0.12
N LEU A 185 3.32 -12.60 -0.30
CA LEU A 185 3.96 -11.89 0.81
C LEU A 185 2.97 -11.13 1.71
N GLY A 186 1.85 -10.67 1.16
CA GLY A 186 0.83 -9.95 1.94
C GLY A 186 -0.26 -10.86 2.56
N LEU A 187 -0.42 -12.06 2.02
CA LEU A 187 -1.43 -13.04 2.44
C LEU A 187 -0.82 -14.20 3.23
N VAL A 188 0.27 -13.95 3.95
CA VAL A 188 0.92 -14.98 4.74
C VAL A 188 -0.04 -15.52 5.80
N MET A 189 -0.43 -16.77 5.63
CA MET A 189 -1.23 -17.48 6.63
C MET A 189 -0.40 -17.70 7.90
N PRO A 190 -1.04 -17.76 9.08
CA PRO A 190 -0.33 -17.97 10.34
C PRO A 190 0.61 -19.20 10.32
N ASP A 191 0.19 -20.26 9.63
CA ASP A 191 0.96 -21.52 9.51
C ASP A 191 2.20 -21.40 8.62
N GLU A 192 2.19 -20.48 7.63
CA GLU A 192 3.30 -20.21 6.72
C GLU A 192 4.34 -19.25 7.33
N LEU A 193 3.97 -18.52 8.37
CA LEU A 193 4.81 -17.49 8.99
C LEU A 193 6.16 -18.02 9.47
N SER A 194 6.21 -19.25 9.99
CA SER A 194 7.45 -19.89 10.48
C SER A 194 8.42 -20.16 9.33
N ASP A 195 7.93 -20.70 8.23
CA ASP A 195 8.75 -21.07 7.08
C ASP A 195 9.24 -19.83 6.32
N ILE A 196 8.40 -18.81 6.18
CA ILE A 196 8.79 -17.55 5.57
C ILE A 196 9.84 -16.81 6.41
N LYS A 197 9.69 -16.78 7.74
CA LYS A 197 10.73 -16.23 8.63
C LYS A 197 12.04 -16.97 8.51
N LYS A 198 12.02 -18.29 8.43
CA LYS A 198 13.22 -19.10 8.24
C LYS A 198 13.89 -18.76 6.90
N GLN A 199 13.16 -18.75 5.80
CA GLN A 199 13.67 -18.38 4.47
C GLN A 199 14.25 -16.97 4.45
N LEU A 200 13.61 -16.03 5.14
CA LEU A 200 14.08 -14.66 5.25
C LEU A 200 15.39 -14.57 6.04
N ASN A 201 15.50 -15.28 7.17
CA ASN A 201 16.74 -15.34 7.96
C ASN A 201 17.88 -15.95 7.15
N GLU A 202 17.63 -17.03 6.42
CA GLU A 202 18.63 -17.62 5.51
C GLU A 202 19.07 -16.64 4.42
N THR A 203 18.13 -15.86 3.90
CA THR A 203 18.40 -14.82 2.89
C THR A 203 19.25 -13.70 3.48
N ALA A 204 18.90 -13.23 4.68
CA ALA A 204 19.66 -12.22 5.41
C ALA A 204 21.09 -12.70 5.73
N ASP A 205 21.26 -13.93 6.22
CA ASP A 205 22.57 -14.54 6.49
C ASP A 205 23.44 -14.66 5.23
N ARG A 206 22.84 -14.92 4.08
CA ARG A 206 23.55 -14.94 2.79
C ARG A 206 23.97 -13.54 2.37
N LEU A 207 23.06 -12.56 2.47
CA LEU A 207 23.37 -11.17 2.15
C LEU A 207 24.46 -10.62 3.07
N LYS A 208 24.43 -10.92 4.36
CA LYS A 208 25.46 -10.54 5.34
C LYS A 208 26.88 -10.92 4.93
N LYS A 209 27.04 -12.04 4.23
CA LYS A 209 28.36 -12.54 3.78
C LYS A 209 28.86 -11.84 2.51
N THR A 210 28.01 -11.10 1.83
CA THR A 210 28.27 -10.57 0.48
C THR A 210 28.08 -9.07 0.36
N ILE A 211 27.52 -8.42 1.38
CA ILE A 211 27.34 -6.97 1.47
C ILE A 211 28.39 -6.36 2.40
N ASP A 212 28.84 -5.18 2.05
CA ASP A 212 29.61 -4.29 2.92
C ASP A 212 28.63 -3.44 3.74
N MET A 213 28.29 -3.88 4.95
CA MET A 213 27.32 -3.21 5.81
C MET A 213 27.84 -1.87 6.32
N ASP A 214 29.14 -1.71 6.53
CA ASP A 214 29.72 -0.44 6.97
C ASP A 214 29.57 0.60 5.86
N LEU A 215 29.94 0.26 4.63
CA LEU A 215 29.72 1.13 3.46
C LEU A 215 28.23 1.43 3.24
N PHE A 216 27.33 0.45 3.47
CA PHE A 216 25.89 0.66 3.36
C PHE A 216 25.39 1.71 4.37
N ILE A 217 25.87 1.62 5.61
CA ILE A 217 25.54 2.56 6.70
C ILE A 217 26.15 3.93 6.41
N ASP A 218 27.43 3.99 6.02
CA ASP A 218 28.11 5.25 5.65
C ASP A 218 27.37 6.01 4.56
N ILE A 219 26.85 5.31 3.53
CA ILE A 219 26.03 5.93 2.48
C ILE A 219 24.75 6.51 3.06
N ALA A 220 24.10 5.83 3.99
CA ALA A 220 22.87 6.33 4.59
C ALA A 220 23.11 7.51 5.55
N GLU A 221 24.21 7.47 6.32
CA GLU A 221 24.60 8.54 7.25
C GLU A 221 25.09 9.80 6.52
N ALA A 222 25.53 9.65 5.27
CA ALA A 222 25.89 10.76 4.39
C ALA A 222 24.66 11.40 3.69
N ALA A 223 23.43 11.06 4.08
CA ALA A 223 22.24 11.72 3.58
C ALA A 223 22.25 13.21 3.96
N ASP A 224 21.87 14.06 3.01
CA ASP A 224 21.74 15.49 3.28
C ASP A 224 20.65 15.74 4.30
N GLU A 225 20.85 16.77 5.16
CA GLU A 225 19.80 17.21 6.07
C GLU A 225 18.62 17.75 5.28
N ILE A 226 17.44 17.26 5.60
CA ILE A 226 16.21 17.85 5.09
C ILE A 226 16.06 19.17 5.83
N GLY A 227 16.32 20.29 5.13
CA GLY A 227 16.26 21.60 5.73
C GLY A 227 14.91 21.85 6.41
N ASP A 228 14.95 22.21 7.68
CA ASP A 228 13.80 22.80 8.37
C ASP A 228 13.46 24.09 7.63
N SER A 229 12.52 24.04 6.69
CA SER A 229 11.98 25.28 6.16
C SER A 229 11.30 25.97 7.35
N GLU A 230 11.76 27.17 7.73
CA GLU A 230 11.12 28.01 8.75
C GLU A 230 9.60 28.22 8.49
N SER A 231 9.16 27.93 7.26
CA SER A 231 7.75 27.83 6.90
C SER A 231 7.06 26.58 7.46
N ALA A 232 7.77 25.44 7.65
CA ALA A 232 7.19 24.21 8.17
C ALA A 232 6.67 24.38 9.61
N ASP A 233 7.35 25.19 10.42
CA ASP A 233 6.96 25.45 11.81
C ASP A 233 5.70 26.36 11.90
N LYS A 234 5.53 27.30 10.97
CA LYS A 234 4.32 28.15 10.94
C LYS A 234 3.10 27.39 10.44
N ASP A 235 3.28 26.56 9.42
CA ASP A 235 2.19 25.75 8.87
C ASP A 235 1.90 24.50 9.73
N LYS A 236 2.94 23.92 10.38
CA LYS A 236 2.74 22.91 11.44
C LYS A 236 1.84 23.45 12.55
N ARG A 237 2.10 24.70 12.99
CA ARG A 237 1.23 25.41 13.94
C ARG A 237 -0.16 25.72 13.37
N GLN A 238 -0.27 25.97 12.06
CA GLN A 238 -1.57 26.24 11.41
C GLN A 238 -2.35 24.95 11.21
N THR A 239 -1.71 23.87 10.73
CA THR A 239 -2.33 22.55 10.57
C THR A 239 -2.65 21.91 11.93
N LEU A 240 -1.75 22.04 12.92
CA LEU A 240 -2.02 21.63 14.30
C LEU A 240 -3.10 22.49 14.95
N LYS A 241 -3.14 23.82 14.71
CA LYS A 241 -4.22 24.69 15.17
C LYS A 241 -5.55 24.35 14.49
N ASN A 242 -5.56 24.02 13.21
CA ASN A 242 -6.78 23.58 12.52
C ASN A 242 -7.24 22.22 13.05
N ALA A 243 -6.33 21.28 13.28
CA ALA A 243 -6.63 19.99 13.92
C ALA A 243 -7.03 20.15 15.41
N GLU A 244 -6.44 21.14 16.14
CA GLU A 244 -6.83 21.48 17.52
C GLU A 244 -8.16 22.22 17.58
N LEU A 245 -8.49 23.07 16.59
CA LEU A 245 -9.80 23.70 16.45
C LEU A 245 -10.91 22.70 16.11
N MET A 246 -10.53 21.56 15.52
CA MET A 246 -11.45 20.47 15.16
C MET A 246 -11.52 19.36 16.21
N ARG A 247 -10.57 19.31 17.16
CA ARG A 247 -10.78 18.47 18.36
C ARG A 247 -12.03 18.98 19.07
N PRO A 248 -13.03 18.16 19.29
CA PRO A 248 -14.10 18.50 20.20
C PRO A 248 -13.42 18.97 21.49
N GLN A 249 -13.72 20.20 21.93
CA GLN A 249 -13.16 20.80 23.18
C GLN A 249 -13.46 19.97 24.43
N ASP A 250 -14.21 18.88 24.25
CA ASP A 250 -14.63 17.95 25.28
C ASP A 250 -14.05 16.56 24.98
N GLN A 251 -13.20 16.03 25.86
CA GLN A 251 -12.66 14.66 25.77
C GLN A 251 -13.76 13.58 25.75
N ASN A 252 -15.01 13.94 26.05
CA ASN A 252 -16.19 13.08 25.98
C ASN A 252 -16.77 12.93 24.55
N ASN A 253 -16.19 13.56 23.53
CA ASN A 253 -16.74 13.60 22.15
C ASN A 253 -16.01 12.71 21.13
N THR A 254 -15.13 11.81 21.58
CA THR A 254 -14.48 10.84 20.69
C THR A 254 -15.48 9.88 20.10
N VAL A 255 -15.55 9.75 18.77
CA VAL A 255 -16.43 8.81 18.09
C VAL A 255 -15.75 7.45 17.89
N ASN A 256 -16.51 6.37 17.90
CA ASN A 256 -16.00 5.02 17.65
C ASN A 256 -16.23 4.63 16.20
N ILE A 257 -15.16 4.33 15.48
CA ILE A 257 -15.23 3.81 14.10
C ILE A 257 -14.87 2.33 14.12
N ALA A 258 -15.81 1.49 13.72
CA ALA A 258 -15.57 0.07 13.51
C ALA A 258 -14.78 -0.15 12.22
N VAL A 259 -13.61 -0.75 12.29
CA VAL A 259 -12.71 -1.00 11.16
C VAL A 259 -12.61 -2.49 10.93
N ALA A 260 -13.05 -2.97 9.76
CA ALA A 260 -12.90 -4.38 9.38
C ALA A 260 -11.41 -4.71 9.19
N MET A 261 -10.88 -5.67 9.94
CA MET A 261 -9.46 -6.01 9.89
C MET A 261 -9.26 -7.50 10.15
N ASP A 262 -9.04 -8.26 9.09
CA ASP A 262 -8.68 -9.67 9.12
C ASP A 262 -7.98 -10.08 7.80
N GLU A 263 -7.92 -11.36 7.51
CA GLU A 263 -7.27 -11.89 6.30
C GLU A 263 -7.99 -11.47 5.01
N ALA A 264 -9.31 -11.25 5.07
CA ALA A 264 -10.10 -10.81 3.93
C ALA A 264 -10.09 -9.28 3.74
N PHE A 265 -9.85 -8.51 4.81
CA PHE A 265 -9.91 -7.04 4.82
C PHE A 265 -8.68 -6.47 5.50
N CYS A 266 -7.62 -6.21 4.75
CA CYS A 266 -6.34 -5.80 5.31
C CYS A 266 -5.66 -4.63 4.58
N PHE A 267 -6.28 -4.07 3.54
CA PHE A 267 -5.70 -2.98 2.76
C PHE A 267 -6.09 -1.63 3.32
N TYR A 268 -5.23 -1.08 4.16
CA TYR A 268 -5.37 0.24 4.76
C TYR A 268 -4.04 0.99 4.68
N TYR A 269 -4.09 2.25 4.29
CA TYR A 269 -2.97 3.15 4.51
C TYR A 269 -2.91 3.53 5.99
N GLU A 270 -1.76 3.36 6.61
CA GLU A 270 -1.54 3.73 8.01
C GLU A 270 -1.88 5.21 8.26
N ASP A 271 -1.50 6.07 7.31
CA ASP A 271 -1.76 7.50 7.40
C ASP A 271 -3.27 7.83 7.36
N ASN A 272 -4.10 7.02 6.69
CA ASN A 272 -5.57 7.17 6.72
C ASN A 272 -6.11 6.89 8.12
N LEU A 273 -5.68 5.79 8.73
CA LEU A 273 -6.12 5.40 10.07
C LEU A 273 -5.71 6.44 11.11
N ARG A 274 -4.45 6.89 11.07
CA ARG A 274 -3.94 7.95 11.93
C ARG A 274 -4.65 9.29 11.72
N MET A 275 -5.05 9.59 10.49
CA MET A 275 -5.80 10.82 10.21
C MET A 275 -7.17 10.80 10.86
N LEU A 276 -7.89 9.68 10.80
CA LEU A 276 -9.15 9.51 11.52
C LEU A 276 -8.97 9.71 13.04
N GLU A 277 -7.90 9.15 13.61
CA GLU A 277 -7.58 9.35 15.04
C GLU A 277 -7.24 10.82 15.35
N LYS A 278 -6.47 11.49 14.49
CA LYS A 278 -6.18 12.93 14.61
C LYS A 278 -7.46 13.78 14.55
N CYS A 279 -8.47 13.36 13.78
CA CYS A 279 -9.79 13.99 13.71
C CYS A 279 -10.70 13.69 14.92
N GLY A 280 -10.27 12.84 15.86
CA GLY A 280 -11.02 12.53 17.08
C GLY A 280 -11.78 11.20 17.04
N ALA A 281 -11.43 10.29 16.14
CA ALA A 281 -11.94 8.93 16.14
C ALA A 281 -11.13 8.03 17.08
N LYS A 282 -11.82 7.04 17.68
CA LYS A 282 -11.23 5.85 18.28
C LYS A 282 -11.54 4.68 17.35
N LEU A 283 -10.50 4.02 16.86
CA LEU A 283 -10.64 2.88 15.97
C LEU A 283 -10.89 1.61 16.79
N GLN A 284 -11.92 0.85 16.42
CA GLN A 284 -12.28 -0.43 17.02
C GLN A 284 -12.24 -1.48 15.91
N TYR A 285 -11.25 -2.34 15.96
CA TYR A 285 -11.07 -3.37 14.95
C TYR A 285 -12.01 -4.54 15.19
N PHE A 286 -12.55 -5.12 14.11
CA PHE A 286 -13.35 -6.33 14.12
C PHE A 286 -13.05 -7.20 12.91
N SER A 287 -13.30 -8.49 13.04
CA SER A 287 -13.08 -9.45 11.96
C SER A 287 -14.40 -9.88 11.34
N PRO A 288 -14.69 -9.52 10.09
CA PRO A 288 -15.81 -10.09 9.35
C PRO A 288 -15.79 -11.61 9.24
N LEU A 289 -14.61 -12.24 9.27
CA LEU A 289 -14.45 -13.70 9.23
C LEU A 289 -14.72 -14.37 10.59
N HIS A 290 -14.22 -13.79 11.69
CA HIS A 290 -14.11 -14.51 12.96
C HIS A 290 -15.04 -13.97 14.05
N ASP A 291 -15.45 -12.71 13.99
CA ASP A 291 -16.39 -12.14 14.96
C ASP A 291 -17.83 -12.36 14.52
N THR A 292 -18.75 -12.36 15.48
CA THR A 292 -20.19 -12.58 15.23
C THR A 292 -21.02 -11.31 15.27
N SER A 293 -20.41 -10.18 15.65
CA SER A 293 -21.08 -8.86 15.76
C SER A 293 -20.10 -7.72 15.56
N LEU A 294 -20.63 -6.55 15.25
CA LEU A 294 -19.86 -5.31 15.29
C LEU A 294 -19.45 -4.97 16.73
N PRO A 295 -18.33 -4.24 16.93
CA PRO A 295 -17.96 -3.69 18.22
C PRO A 295 -19.10 -2.87 18.84
N GLU A 296 -19.18 -2.85 20.16
CA GLU A 296 -20.21 -2.08 20.87
C GLU A 296 -20.01 -0.57 20.69
N ASN A 297 -21.13 0.14 20.67
CA ASN A 297 -21.15 1.61 20.59
C ASN A 297 -20.42 2.21 19.37
N CYS A 298 -20.43 1.51 18.22
CA CYS A 298 -19.93 2.07 16.97
C CYS A 298 -20.80 3.22 16.50
N ASP A 299 -20.15 4.25 15.97
CA ASP A 299 -20.75 5.45 15.41
C ASP A 299 -20.56 5.54 13.89
N ALA A 300 -19.57 4.83 13.33
CA ALA A 300 -19.33 4.68 11.90
C ALA A 300 -18.65 3.33 11.61
N MET A 301 -18.58 2.97 10.32
CA MET A 301 -17.96 1.74 9.84
C MET A 301 -17.03 2.03 8.66
N LEU A 302 -15.83 1.43 8.70
CA LEU A 302 -14.83 1.46 7.63
C LEU A 302 -14.54 0.03 7.19
N LEU A 303 -14.89 -0.30 5.94
CA LEU A 303 -14.64 -1.57 5.30
C LEU A 303 -13.58 -1.35 4.21
N GLY A 304 -12.35 -1.68 4.50
CA GLY A 304 -11.23 -1.48 3.57
C GLY A 304 -11.16 -2.54 2.48
N GLY A 305 -10.14 -2.42 1.65
CA GLY A 305 -9.85 -3.42 0.63
C GLY A 305 -9.23 -4.69 1.21
N GLY A 306 -8.97 -5.63 0.34
CA GLY A 306 -8.42 -6.94 0.65
C GLY A 306 -8.80 -7.96 -0.43
N TYR A 307 -8.98 -9.20 0.00
CA TYR A 307 -9.30 -10.33 -0.88
C TYR A 307 -10.55 -11.09 -0.41
N PRO A 308 -11.73 -10.44 -0.31
CA PRO A 308 -12.94 -11.11 0.15
C PRO A 308 -13.36 -12.27 -0.75
N GLU A 309 -12.95 -12.25 -2.03
CA GLU A 309 -13.21 -13.35 -2.97
C GLU A 309 -12.53 -14.66 -2.58
N LEU A 310 -11.35 -14.60 -1.96
CA LEU A 310 -10.64 -15.79 -1.48
C LEU A 310 -11.32 -16.43 -0.25
N TYR A 311 -12.07 -15.63 0.49
CA TYR A 311 -12.77 -16.03 1.72
C TYR A 311 -14.30 -15.98 1.59
N ALA A 312 -14.81 -15.90 0.37
CA ALA A 312 -16.24 -15.66 0.15
C ALA A 312 -17.15 -16.77 0.73
N LYS A 313 -16.67 -18.02 0.73
CA LYS A 313 -17.39 -19.14 1.35
C LYS A 313 -17.47 -19.02 2.87
N GLU A 314 -16.37 -18.61 3.50
CA GLU A 314 -16.28 -18.38 4.95
C GLU A 314 -17.11 -17.18 5.36
N LEU A 315 -16.97 -16.06 4.66
CA LEU A 315 -17.76 -14.86 4.88
C LEU A 315 -19.26 -15.12 4.76
N SER A 316 -19.68 -15.91 3.77
CA SER A 316 -21.09 -16.24 3.56
C SER A 316 -21.70 -17.09 4.69
N LYS A 317 -20.89 -17.87 5.40
CA LYS A 317 -21.32 -18.69 6.56
C LYS A 317 -21.50 -17.85 7.81
N ASN A 318 -20.87 -16.69 7.92
CA ASN A 318 -20.98 -15.81 9.08
C ASN A 318 -22.24 -14.94 9.01
N VAL A 319 -23.41 -15.60 8.99
CA VAL A 319 -24.73 -14.95 8.84
C VAL A 319 -24.97 -13.89 9.93
N SER A 320 -24.44 -14.10 11.14
CA SER A 320 -24.57 -13.16 12.25
C SER A 320 -23.90 -11.81 11.90
N MET A 321 -22.67 -11.84 11.41
CA MET A 321 -21.94 -10.64 11.00
C MET A 321 -22.57 -9.97 9.78
N LEU A 322 -22.96 -10.76 8.76
CA LEU A 322 -23.66 -10.22 7.58
C LEU A 322 -24.91 -9.42 8.00
N ASN A 323 -25.73 -9.98 8.89
CA ASN A 323 -26.92 -9.32 9.40
C ASN A 323 -26.60 -8.09 10.26
N ALA A 324 -25.55 -8.15 11.09
CA ALA A 324 -25.13 -7.01 11.91
C ALA A 324 -24.72 -5.81 11.06
N ILE A 325 -23.88 -6.02 10.03
CA ILE A 325 -23.45 -4.98 9.09
C ILE A 325 -24.65 -4.44 8.31
N LYS A 326 -25.49 -5.32 7.75
CA LYS A 326 -26.68 -4.92 6.99
C LYS A 326 -27.63 -4.07 7.83
N LYS A 327 -27.85 -4.45 9.07
CA LYS A 327 -28.71 -3.71 10.01
C LYS A 327 -28.13 -2.34 10.35
N ALA A 328 -26.80 -2.27 10.62
CA ALA A 328 -26.13 -1.01 10.91
C ALA A 328 -26.17 -0.05 9.71
N PHE A 329 -25.86 -0.55 8.52
CA PHE A 329 -25.94 0.23 7.29
C PHE A 329 -27.34 0.79 7.04
N ARG A 330 -28.39 -0.07 7.13
CA ARG A 330 -29.79 0.35 6.96
C ARG A 330 -30.30 1.29 8.04
N ALA A 331 -29.67 1.26 9.22
CA ALA A 331 -29.97 2.23 10.29
C ALA A 331 -29.30 3.59 10.06
N GLY A 332 -28.61 3.76 8.94
CA GLY A 332 -27.97 5.02 8.56
C GLY A 332 -26.61 5.25 9.22
N MET A 333 -25.94 4.20 9.72
CA MET A 333 -24.58 4.32 10.25
C MET A 333 -23.64 4.78 9.14
N PRO A 334 -22.86 5.87 9.32
CA PRO A 334 -21.90 6.33 8.36
C PRO A 334 -20.93 5.21 7.96
N THR A 335 -20.79 4.97 6.66
CA THR A 335 -20.03 3.83 6.13
C THR A 335 -19.15 4.26 4.98
N VAL A 336 -17.86 3.94 5.07
CA VAL A 336 -16.92 3.99 3.95
C VAL A 336 -16.54 2.56 3.60
N ALA A 337 -16.69 2.19 2.31
CA ALA A 337 -16.30 0.87 1.83
C ALA A 337 -15.49 0.98 0.53
N GLU A 338 -14.27 0.47 0.57
CA GLU A 338 -13.30 0.54 -0.52
C GLU A 338 -13.02 -0.86 -1.06
N CYS A 339 -13.01 -1.03 -2.39
CA CYS A 339 -12.61 -2.23 -3.11
C CYS A 339 -13.23 -3.51 -2.53
N GLY A 340 -12.49 -4.33 -1.79
CA GLY A 340 -12.99 -5.54 -1.15
C GLY A 340 -14.17 -5.28 -0.20
N GLY A 341 -14.12 -4.19 0.57
CA GLY A 341 -15.23 -3.77 1.44
C GLY A 341 -16.48 -3.38 0.66
N PHE A 342 -16.32 -2.73 -0.49
CA PHE A 342 -17.42 -2.45 -1.41
C PHE A 342 -18.02 -3.74 -1.97
N MET A 343 -17.16 -4.68 -2.42
CA MET A 343 -17.61 -6.00 -2.87
C MET A 343 -18.42 -6.74 -1.80
N TYR A 344 -17.99 -6.67 -0.54
CA TYR A 344 -18.63 -7.35 0.58
C TYR A 344 -20.04 -6.82 0.90
N LEU A 345 -20.32 -5.55 0.62
CA LEU A 345 -21.66 -4.97 0.83
C LEU A 345 -22.71 -5.42 -0.17
N HIS A 346 -22.33 -6.02 -1.31
CA HIS A 346 -23.26 -6.54 -2.31
C HIS A 346 -24.04 -7.77 -1.81
N THR A 347 -25.06 -8.16 -2.57
CA THR A 347 -25.86 -9.33 -2.27
C THR A 347 -25.06 -10.61 -2.46
N TYR A 348 -24.20 -10.67 -3.50
CA TYR A 348 -23.46 -11.87 -3.83
C TYR A 348 -22.14 -11.55 -4.55
N ILE A 349 -21.24 -12.54 -4.53
CA ILE A 349 -20.04 -12.56 -5.35
C ILE A 349 -19.99 -13.86 -6.14
N HIS A 350 -19.62 -13.76 -7.42
CA HIS A 350 -19.33 -14.89 -8.29
C HIS A 350 -17.85 -15.25 -8.19
N ASN A 351 -17.56 -16.43 -7.69
CA ASN A 351 -16.21 -16.98 -7.65
C ASN A 351 -16.02 -17.95 -8.82
N ILE A 352 -14.85 -17.95 -9.40
CA ILE A 352 -14.43 -19.02 -10.29
C ILE A 352 -13.96 -20.17 -9.41
N CYS A 353 -14.59 -21.34 -9.52
CA CYS A 353 -14.06 -22.55 -8.91
C CYS A 353 -12.91 -23.05 -9.77
N ASP A 354 -11.68 -22.85 -9.33
CA ASP A 354 -10.54 -23.58 -9.89
C ASP A 354 -10.57 -25.02 -9.35
N ASP A 355 -11.08 -25.95 -10.14
CA ASP A 355 -10.96 -27.39 -9.86
C ASP A 355 -9.53 -27.93 -10.08
N THR A 356 -8.54 -27.03 -10.23
CA THR A 356 -7.13 -27.41 -10.49
C THR A 356 -6.21 -27.00 -9.35
N ASP A 357 -6.51 -27.48 -8.14
CA ASP A 357 -5.81 -27.06 -6.91
C ASP A 357 -4.42 -27.68 -6.71
N GLU A 358 -3.81 -28.41 -7.63
CA GLU A 358 -2.50 -29.03 -7.32
C GLU A 358 -1.36 -28.90 -8.34
N GLN A 359 -1.57 -28.42 -9.57
CA GLN A 359 -0.48 -28.47 -10.57
C GLN A 359 0.00 -27.15 -11.18
N ASN A 360 -0.64 -25.98 -10.92
CA ASN A 360 -0.28 -24.71 -11.57
C ASN A 360 0.43 -23.67 -10.69
N LYS A 361 0.95 -24.06 -9.54
CA LYS A 361 1.66 -23.12 -8.62
C LYS A 361 3.06 -22.69 -9.10
N ALA A 362 3.59 -23.25 -10.17
CA ALA A 362 4.98 -23.01 -10.57
C ALA A 362 5.20 -22.10 -11.80
N ASP A 363 4.19 -21.81 -12.63
CA ASP A 363 4.40 -21.21 -13.97
C ASP A 363 3.78 -19.81 -14.20
N GLU A 364 3.16 -19.18 -13.20
CA GLU A 364 2.42 -17.90 -13.41
C GLU A 364 3.28 -16.63 -13.51
N GLN A 365 4.59 -16.71 -13.33
CA GLN A 365 5.46 -15.54 -13.48
C GLN A 365 5.68 -15.08 -14.94
N ASN A 366 5.26 -15.85 -15.93
CA ASN A 366 5.47 -15.55 -17.36
C ASN A 366 4.19 -15.37 -18.19
N LYS A 367 3.01 -15.34 -17.58
CA LYS A 367 1.73 -15.28 -18.32
C LYS A 367 0.93 -14.00 -18.10
N ALA A 368 1.58 -12.84 -18.17
CA ALA A 368 0.85 -11.57 -18.27
C ALA A 368 0.08 -11.41 -19.60
N ASP A 369 0.36 -12.27 -20.59
CA ASP A 369 -0.22 -12.23 -21.95
C ASP A 369 -0.95 -13.51 -22.39
N THR A 370 -1.29 -14.41 -21.47
CA THR A 370 -2.03 -15.62 -21.87
C THR A 370 -3.53 -15.34 -21.85
N GLN A 371 -4.14 -15.29 -23.03
CA GLN A 371 -5.58 -15.34 -23.23
C GLN A 371 -6.17 -16.52 -22.45
N TYR A 372 -6.96 -16.23 -21.42
CA TYR A 372 -7.83 -17.21 -20.80
C TYR A 372 -8.85 -17.66 -21.85
N ASN A 373 -8.79 -18.94 -22.23
CA ASN A 373 -9.80 -19.56 -23.08
C ASN A 373 -11.14 -19.56 -22.34
N THR A 374 -12.11 -18.82 -22.85
CA THR A 374 -13.46 -18.64 -22.30
C THR A 374 -14.39 -19.84 -22.55
N ASP A 375 -13.90 -20.96 -23.09
CA ASP A 375 -14.73 -22.09 -23.53
C ASP A 375 -14.78 -23.29 -22.58
N THR A 376 -14.16 -23.21 -21.38
CA THR A 376 -14.42 -24.19 -20.31
C THR A 376 -15.61 -23.69 -19.48
N GLN A 377 -16.69 -24.47 -19.42
CA GLN A 377 -17.76 -24.30 -18.41
C GLN A 377 -17.15 -24.49 -17.02
N ASN A 378 -16.54 -23.44 -16.47
CA ASN A 378 -16.12 -23.41 -15.09
C ASN A 378 -17.38 -23.29 -14.24
N ASP A 379 -17.56 -24.18 -13.29
CA ASP A 379 -18.61 -24.07 -12.28
C ASP A 379 -18.42 -22.77 -11.50
N VAL A 380 -19.28 -21.79 -11.76
CA VAL A 380 -19.28 -20.51 -11.05
C VAL A 380 -20.00 -20.69 -9.74
N SER A 381 -19.27 -20.69 -8.64
CA SER A 381 -19.92 -20.68 -7.33
C SER A 381 -20.39 -19.28 -6.96
N VAL A 382 -21.55 -19.19 -6.35
CA VAL A 382 -22.14 -17.95 -5.86
C VAL A 382 -22.11 -17.95 -4.33
N SER A 383 -21.43 -16.98 -3.74
CA SER A 383 -21.44 -16.77 -2.29
C SER A 383 -22.32 -15.58 -1.92
N GLN A 384 -23.25 -15.77 -0.99
CA GLN A 384 -24.08 -14.68 -0.48
C GLN A 384 -23.25 -13.82 0.48
N LEU A 385 -23.38 -12.50 0.37
CA LEU A 385 -22.67 -11.53 1.18
C LEU A 385 -23.66 -10.66 1.98
N VAL A 386 -23.26 -9.45 2.39
CA VAL A 386 -24.06 -8.58 3.28
C VAL A 386 -25.43 -8.23 2.69
N GLY A 387 -25.53 -7.98 1.40
CA GLY A 387 -26.78 -7.58 0.75
C GLY A 387 -27.32 -6.24 1.24
N ALA A 388 -26.43 -5.32 1.59
CA ALA A 388 -26.77 -3.92 1.83
C ALA A 388 -26.97 -3.17 0.53
N LEU A 389 -26.23 -3.57 -0.51
CA LEU A 389 -26.37 -3.16 -1.91
C LEU A 389 -26.98 -4.29 -2.72
N ASP A 390 -27.89 -3.92 -3.64
CA ASP A 390 -28.42 -4.86 -4.62
C ASP A 390 -27.37 -5.23 -5.67
N GLY A 391 -27.54 -6.40 -6.30
CA GLY A 391 -26.61 -6.88 -7.32
C GLY A 391 -25.39 -7.61 -6.74
N GLY A 392 -24.34 -7.74 -7.53
CA GLY A 392 -23.19 -8.55 -7.16
C GLY A 392 -21.91 -8.17 -7.89
N CYS A 393 -20.83 -8.86 -7.49
CA CYS A 393 -19.51 -8.68 -8.08
C CYS A 393 -19.08 -9.91 -8.86
N HIS A 394 -18.38 -9.67 -10.00
CA HIS A 394 -18.00 -10.70 -10.96
C HIS A 394 -16.53 -10.58 -11.33
N PHE A 395 -15.81 -11.69 -11.33
CA PHE A 395 -14.48 -11.76 -11.89
C PHE A 395 -14.50 -11.56 -13.41
N LYS A 396 -13.61 -10.70 -13.94
CA LYS A 396 -13.58 -10.38 -15.37
C LYS A 396 -12.48 -11.11 -16.15
N GLY A 397 -11.68 -11.96 -15.50
CA GLY A 397 -10.56 -12.65 -16.13
C GLY A 397 -9.40 -11.75 -16.57
N LYS A 398 -9.53 -10.46 -16.40
CA LYS A 398 -8.53 -9.44 -16.73
C LYS A 398 -8.64 -8.26 -15.76
N LEU A 399 -7.59 -7.49 -15.69
CA LEU A 399 -7.56 -6.25 -14.91
C LEU A 399 -8.64 -5.26 -15.42
N VAL A 400 -9.57 -4.87 -14.56
CA VAL A 400 -10.68 -3.97 -14.91
C VAL A 400 -10.19 -2.52 -14.89
N ARG A 401 -9.59 -2.12 -13.77
CA ARG A 401 -9.01 -0.79 -13.60
C ARG A 401 -7.71 -0.87 -12.83
N PHE A 402 -6.80 0.05 -13.16
CA PHE A 402 -5.47 0.10 -12.57
C PHE A 402 -4.93 1.53 -12.53
N GLY A 403 -4.17 1.83 -11.47
CA GLY A 403 -3.31 3.00 -11.32
C GLY A 403 -4.01 4.19 -10.68
N TYR A 404 -3.29 5.28 -10.63
CA TYR A 404 -3.71 6.52 -9.95
C TYR A 404 -4.91 7.19 -10.57
N ILE A 405 -5.72 7.82 -9.72
CA ILE A 405 -6.89 8.64 -10.10
C ILE A 405 -7.03 9.83 -9.16
N GLU A 406 -7.64 10.88 -9.68
CA GLU A 406 -8.22 11.97 -8.88
C GLU A 406 -9.74 11.83 -8.91
N LEU A 407 -10.37 11.87 -7.76
CA LEU A 407 -11.82 11.77 -7.58
C LEU A 407 -12.41 13.13 -7.23
N ALA A 408 -13.41 13.54 -7.97
CA ALA A 408 -14.25 14.71 -7.68
C ALA A 408 -15.68 14.21 -7.41
N GLU A 409 -16.24 14.59 -6.27
CA GLU A 409 -17.60 14.26 -5.90
C GLU A 409 -18.60 15.23 -6.58
N LYS A 410 -19.72 14.72 -7.10
CA LYS A 410 -20.73 15.53 -7.80
C LYS A 410 -21.63 16.30 -6.81
N HIS A 411 -21.83 15.80 -5.61
CA HIS A 411 -22.84 16.29 -4.65
C HIS A 411 -22.29 16.71 -3.28
N SER A 412 -21.00 16.81 -3.11
CA SER A 412 -20.35 17.32 -1.88
C SER A 412 -20.84 16.68 -0.58
N ASN A 413 -21.05 15.37 -0.58
CA ASN A 413 -21.46 14.63 0.62
C ASN A 413 -20.31 14.47 1.62
N PHE A 414 -19.10 14.22 1.12
CA PHE A 414 -17.89 14.02 1.93
C PHE A 414 -16.83 15.09 1.68
N LEU A 415 -16.75 15.62 0.46
CA LEU A 415 -15.78 16.64 0.08
C LEU A 415 -16.45 18.00 -0.11
N PRO A 416 -15.78 19.10 0.22
CA PRO A 416 -16.23 20.43 -0.17
C PRO A 416 -16.39 20.57 -1.69
N PRO A 417 -17.24 21.49 -2.16
CA PRO A 417 -17.43 21.72 -3.59
C PRO A 417 -16.11 22.00 -4.33
N ASN A 418 -15.93 21.37 -5.49
CA ASN A 418 -14.75 21.48 -6.35
C ASN A 418 -13.44 20.93 -5.78
N GLU A 419 -13.46 20.33 -4.61
CA GLU A 419 -12.28 19.63 -4.08
C GLU A 419 -12.19 18.21 -4.65
N LYS A 420 -10.95 17.70 -4.67
CA LYS A 420 -10.66 16.35 -5.15
C LYS A 420 -9.89 15.59 -4.07
N ILE A 421 -10.06 14.28 -4.07
CA ILE A 421 -9.22 13.36 -3.31
C ILE A 421 -8.47 12.44 -4.26
N LYS A 422 -7.22 12.13 -3.93
CA LYS A 422 -6.41 11.21 -4.72
C LYS A 422 -6.61 9.78 -4.22
N ALA A 423 -6.60 8.87 -5.18
CA ALA A 423 -6.83 7.46 -4.94
C ALA A 423 -6.07 6.60 -5.96
N HIS A 424 -6.13 5.31 -5.74
CA HIS A 424 -5.67 4.37 -6.73
C HIS A 424 -6.66 3.21 -6.87
N GLU A 425 -6.65 2.54 -8.03
CA GLU A 425 -7.46 1.35 -8.29
C GLU A 425 -6.55 0.20 -8.74
N PHE A 426 -6.89 -1.00 -8.27
CA PHE A 426 -6.30 -2.25 -8.74
C PHE A 426 -7.28 -3.39 -8.47
N HIS A 427 -8.11 -3.76 -9.47
CA HIS A 427 -9.09 -4.82 -9.28
C HIS A 427 -9.39 -5.60 -10.55
N TYR A 428 -9.64 -6.90 -10.38
CA TYR A 428 -10.05 -7.87 -11.41
C TYR A 428 -11.55 -8.16 -11.37
N TYR A 429 -12.21 -7.78 -10.28
CA TYR A 429 -13.65 -7.86 -10.12
C TYR A 429 -14.32 -6.57 -10.59
N ASP A 430 -15.55 -6.69 -11.05
CA ASP A 430 -16.40 -5.57 -11.41
C ASP A 430 -17.77 -5.74 -10.75
N SER A 431 -18.41 -4.62 -10.41
CA SER A 431 -19.76 -4.61 -9.85
C SER A 431 -20.81 -4.50 -10.94
N THR A 432 -22.02 -4.99 -10.66
CA THR A 432 -23.21 -4.69 -11.47
C THR A 432 -23.59 -3.22 -11.45
N ASP A 433 -23.17 -2.50 -10.40
CA ASP A 433 -23.32 -1.06 -10.28
C ASP A 433 -22.08 -0.45 -9.59
N ASN A 434 -21.29 0.29 -10.34
CA ASN A 434 -20.09 0.99 -9.85
C ASN A 434 -20.39 2.40 -9.32
N GLY A 435 -21.64 2.82 -9.35
CA GLY A 435 -22.06 4.17 -9.01
C GLY A 435 -21.70 5.23 -10.05
N ALA A 436 -22.22 6.41 -9.82
CA ALA A 436 -22.00 7.55 -10.70
C ALA A 436 -21.91 8.90 -9.94
N ASP A 437 -21.70 8.87 -8.63
CA ASP A 437 -21.68 10.09 -7.80
C ASP A 437 -20.33 10.79 -7.77
N CYS A 438 -19.29 10.13 -8.29
CA CYS A 438 -17.96 10.72 -8.46
C CYS A 438 -17.46 10.60 -9.90
N ILE A 439 -16.61 11.53 -10.28
CA ILE A 439 -15.83 11.49 -11.52
C ILE A 439 -14.39 11.16 -11.16
N ALA A 440 -13.94 9.99 -11.61
CA ALA A 440 -12.52 9.62 -11.56
C ALA A 440 -11.81 10.14 -12.82
N THR A 441 -10.68 10.79 -12.64
CA THR A 441 -9.83 11.26 -13.75
C THR A 441 -8.45 10.61 -13.64
N LYS A 442 -8.00 9.96 -14.71
CA LYS A 442 -6.62 9.43 -14.83
C LYS A 442 -5.65 10.58 -15.07
N PRO A 443 -4.76 10.93 -14.13
CA PRO A 443 -3.93 12.13 -14.25
C PRO A 443 -2.94 12.08 -15.42
N ALA A 444 -2.45 10.89 -15.80
CA ALA A 444 -1.51 10.74 -16.91
C ALA A 444 -2.15 10.94 -18.30
N THR A 445 -3.46 10.67 -18.46
CA THR A 445 -4.12 10.65 -19.77
C THR A 445 -5.30 11.63 -19.88
N GLY A 446 -5.79 12.16 -18.77
CA GLY A 446 -7.01 12.98 -18.71
C GLY A 446 -8.31 12.19 -18.91
N ARG A 447 -8.23 10.86 -19.12
CA ARG A 447 -9.46 10.04 -19.28
C ARG A 447 -10.25 10.03 -17.99
N SER A 448 -11.55 10.31 -18.11
CA SER A 448 -12.47 10.33 -16.98
C SER A 448 -13.59 9.29 -17.14
N TYR A 449 -14.15 8.86 -16.01
CA TYR A 449 -15.30 7.96 -15.94
C TYR A 449 -16.04 8.14 -14.62
N ASP A 450 -17.32 7.79 -14.65
CA ASP A 450 -18.17 7.79 -13.46
C ASP A 450 -17.86 6.57 -12.59
N CYS A 451 -17.92 6.77 -11.26
CA CYS A 451 -17.74 5.73 -10.27
C CYS A 451 -18.27 6.21 -8.91
N VAL A 452 -18.23 5.31 -7.91
CA VAL A 452 -18.59 5.55 -6.50
C VAL A 452 -20.08 5.82 -6.33
N ILE A 453 -20.66 5.16 -5.35
CA ILE A 453 -21.99 5.45 -4.81
C ILE A 453 -21.76 6.27 -3.54
N SER A 454 -22.11 7.57 -3.60
CA SER A 454 -21.94 8.49 -2.47
C SER A 454 -23.29 9.11 -2.09
N HIS A 455 -23.56 9.11 -0.80
CA HIS A 455 -24.73 9.71 -0.22
C HIS A 455 -24.41 10.34 1.12
N ASP A 456 -25.39 10.94 1.78
CA ASP A 456 -25.20 11.61 3.09
C ASP A 456 -24.44 10.77 4.12
N ASN A 457 -24.66 9.44 4.12
CA ASN A 457 -24.12 8.55 5.15
C ASN A 457 -23.09 7.56 4.63
N TYR A 458 -22.81 7.48 3.33
CA TYR A 458 -21.89 6.47 2.82
C TYR A 458 -21.10 6.89 1.59
N TRP A 459 -19.91 6.33 1.47
CA TRP A 459 -19.03 6.39 0.31
C TRP A 459 -18.58 4.96 -0.01
N LEU A 460 -18.97 4.43 -1.18
CA LEU A 460 -18.80 3.03 -1.54
C LEU A 460 -18.27 2.92 -2.97
N GLY A 461 -17.15 2.22 -3.17
CA GLY A 461 -16.59 2.04 -4.51
C GLY A 461 -15.29 1.25 -4.53
N PHE A 462 -14.76 0.99 -5.74
CA PHE A 462 -13.47 0.32 -5.90
C PHE A 462 -12.25 1.19 -5.57
N PRO A 463 -12.26 2.53 -5.72
CA PRO A 463 -11.12 3.36 -5.41
C PRO A 463 -10.64 3.22 -3.97
N HIS A 464 -9.32 3.11 -3.79
CA HIS A 464 -8.65 3.20 -2.49
C HIS A 464 -8.20 4.64 -2.28
N LEU A 465 -8.83 5.32 -1.34
CA LEU A 465 -8.58 6.73 -1.06
C LEU A 465 -7.31 6.92 -0.23
N TYR A 466 -6.62 8.04 -0.46
CA TYR A 466 -5.52 8.48 0.40
C TYR A 466 -5.94 9.78 1.11
N TYR A 467 -6.37 9.68 2.37
CA TYR A 467 -6.96 10.80 3.12
C TYR A 467 -6.03 11.99 3.30
N PRO A 468 -4.69 11.82 3.48
CA PRO A 468 -3.80 12.97 3.55
C PRO A 468 -3.75 13.82 2.28
N SER A 469 -4.23 13.32 1.14
CA SER A 469 -4.36 14.12 -0.09
C SER A 469 -5.51 15.14 0.00
N ASN A 470 -6.51 14.87 0.82
CA ASN A 470 -7.59 15.80 1.18
C ASN A 470 -8.16 15.43 2.58
N PRO A 471 -7.67 16.08 3.64
CA PRO A 471 -8.09 15.80 5.02
C PRO A 471 -9.58 15.99 5.30
N HIS A 472 -10.29 16.83 4.53
CA HIS A 472 -11.72 17.07 4.69
C HIS A 472 -12.55 15.78 4.59
N PHE A 473 -12.05 14.76 3.86
CA PHE A 473 -12.73 13.47 3.78
C PHE A 473 -12.81 12.77 5.14
N ALA A 474 -11.67 12.67 5.84
CA ALA A 474 -11.60 12.08 7.18
C ALA A 474 -12.40 12.88 8.20
N GLU A 475 -12.31 14.22 8.16
CA GLU A 475 -13.08 15.13 8.99
C GLU A 475 -14.59 14.94 8.78
N SER A 476 -15.01 14.78 7.52
CA SER A 476 -16.41 14.56 7.18
C SER A 476 -16.95 13.24 7.73
N LEU A 477 -16.16 12.15 7.62
CA LEU A 477 -16.55 10.85 8.20
C LEU A 477 -16.71 10.95 9.72
N VAL A 478 -15.75 11.56 10.42
CA VAL A 478 -15.79 11.74 11.88
C VAL A 478 -16.97 12.62 12.30
N ARG A 479 -17.24 13.72 11.59
CA ARG A 479 -18.40 14.59 11.84
C ARG A 479 -19.72 13.84 11.67
N LYS A 480 -19.87 13.05 10.58
CA LYS A 480 -21.07 12.23 10.34
C LYS A 480 -21.25 11.17 11.43
N ALA A 481 -20.19 10.54 11.90
CA ALA A 481 -20.22 9.61 13.03
C ALA A 481 -20.75 10.29 14.32
N TYR A 482 -20.30 11.50 14.58
CA TYR A 482 -20.78 12.29 15.71
C TYR A 482 -22.28 12.63 15.60
N GLU A 483 -22.73 13.06 14.42
CA GLU A 483 -24.13 13.36 14.14
C GLU A 483 -25.02 12.12 14.29
N TYR A 484 -24.56 10.96 13.79
CA TYR A 484 -25.24 9.68 13.94
C TYR A 484 -25.42 9.30 15.41
N ARG A 485 -24.35 9.38 16.23
CA ARG A 485 -24.38 9.09 17.65
C ARG A 485 -25.38 10.01 18.40
N ARG A 486 -25.35 11.31 18.10
CA ARG A 486 -26.25 12.29 18.71
C ARG A 486 -27.71 11.97 18.39
N ASN A 487 -28.00 11.61 17.14
CA ASN A 487 -29.36 11.26 16.72
C ASN A 487 -29.84 9.94 17.33
N LYS A 488 -28.94 8.96 17.51
CA LYS A 488 -29.24 7.68 18.17
C LYS A 488 -29.58 7.91 19.66
N ASN A 489 -28.81 8.73 20.36
CA ASN A 489 -29.02 9.03 21.76
C ASN A 489 -30.24 9.96 21.98
N GLY A 490 -30.52 10.89 21.09
CA GLY A 490 -31.71 11.76 21.15
C GLY A 490 -33.04 11.07 20.87
N LYS A 491 -33.02 9.85 20.29
CA LYS A 491 -34.22 9.00 20.13
C LYS A 491 -34.50 8.12 21.34
N LEU A 492 -33.59 8.11 22.33
CA LEU A 492 -33.71 7.35 23.58
C LEU A 492 -34.21 8.22 24.76
N LEU A 493 -34.40 9.52 24.53
CA LEU A 493 -35.05 10.49 25.44
C LEU A 493 -36.44 10.86 24.89
#